data_2a2b8fde47adeafde8e58bcc6304f0f5
#
_entry.id   2a2b8fde47adeafde8e58bcc6304f0f5
#
_cell.length_a   1.000
_cell.length_b   1.000
_cell.length_c   1.000
_cell.angle_alpha   90.00
_cell.angle_beta   90.00
_cell.angle_gamma   90.00
#
_symmetry.space_group_name_H-M   'P 1'
#
loop_
_entity.id
_entity.type
_entity.pdbx_description
1 polymer ?
#
loop_
_entity_poly.entity_id
_entity_poly.type
_entity_poly.pdbx_seq_one_letter_code
_entity_poly.pdbx_strand_id
1 'polypeptide(L)'
;MIKFLTKGLLRDRSRSLFPVLVITLTVAMVIFTIGFMKGTMNSLILDTAVILTGHEKIVTRAYSEESQLMPNDLALMDVNQLIETLEQEYPDFFWSPRITFAGLLDVPDENGETKAQGPVIAFGIDFLSHGSRQVEIWELERSLVNGKLPKNRDDALISSKMANQLNIKTGESVTFIGSTMDNAFTTYNFNVSGTFNLRKGQTDKQMMLVDLSGARLALDMEN
;
A
#
# COMPACT_ATOMS: atom_id res chain seq x y z
N MET A 1 37.08 -21.85 -39.76
CA MET A 1 36.44 -20.60 -40.09
C MET A 1 36.61 -19.54 -38.97
N ILE A 2 36.25 -19.84 -37.73
CA ILE A 2 36.33 -18.88 -36.58
C ILE A 2 37.76 -18.35 -36.36
N LYS A 3 38.81 -19.22 -36.40
CA LYS A 3 40.23 -18.83 -36.28
C LYS A 3 40.72 -17.86 -37.38
N PHE A 4 40.16 -17.93 -38.58
CA PHE A 4 40.51 -17.04 -39.69
C PHE A 4 39.87 -15.66 -39.48
N LEU A 5 38.61 -15.64 -39.05
CA LEU A 5 37.87 -14.41 -38.74
C LEU A 5 38.50 -13.65 -37.56
N THR A 6 38.86 -14.36 -36.48
CA THR A 6 39.54 -13.74 -35.33
C THR A 6 40.92 -13.21 -35.67
N LYS A 7 41.71 -13.90 -36.53
CA LYS A 7 42.98 -13.37 -37.02
C LYS A 7 42.84 -12.14 -37.91
N GLY A 8 41.77 -12.07 -38.73
CA GLY A 8 41.45 -10.90 -39.56
C GLY A 8 41.07 -9.68 -38.71
N LEU A 9 40.26 -9.88 -37.70
CA LEU A 9 39.87 -8.85 -36.73
C LEU A 9 41.02 -8.30 -35.90
N LEU A 10 41.94 -9.16 -35.49
CA LEU A 10 43.14 -8.79 -34.68
C LEU A 10 44.24 -8.13 -35.52
N ARG A 11 44.27 -8.33 -36.84
CA ARG A 11 45.30 -7.77 -37.74
C ARG A 11 45.10 -6.29 -38.02
N ASP A 12 43.85 -5.81 -38.08
CA ASP A 12 43.53 -4.40 -38.32
C ASP A 12 42.76 -3.82 -37.15
N ARG A 13 43.47 -3.60 -36.03
CA ARG A 13 42.91 -3.18 -34.75
C ARG A 13 42.17 -1.83 -34.85
N SER A 14 42.64 -0.92 -35.70
CA SER A 14 42.04 0.41 -35.79
C SER A 14 40.66 0.42 -36.48
N ARG A 15 40.43 -0.49 -37.42
CA ARG A 15 39.17 -0.62 -38.16
C ARG A 15 38.14 -1.54 -37.44
N SER A 16 38.60 -2.52 -36.68
CA SER A 16 37.73 -3.47 -36.00
C SER A 16 37.33 -3.04 -34.59
N LEU A 17 38.13 -2.17 -33.95
CA LEU A 17 37.88 -1.75 -32.57
C LEU A 17 36.56 -0.99 -32.42
N PHE A 18 36.28 -0.06 -33.33
CA PHE A 18 35.04 0.75 -33.27
C PHE A 18 33.78 -0.10 -33.43
N PRO A 19 33.61 -0.98 -34.43
CA PRO A 19 32.44 -1.87 -34.51
C PRO A 19 32.29 -2.81 -33.32
N VAL A 20 33.40 -3.39 -32.83
CA VAL A 20 33.36 -4.26 -31.65
C VAL A 20 32.92 -3.50 -30.43
N LEU A 21 33.41 -2.30 -30.18
CA LEU A 21 33.02 -1.46 -29.06
C LEU A 21 31.54 -1.11 -29.14
N VAL A 22 31.04 -0.71 -30.31
CA VAL A 22 29.60 -0.38 -30.52
C VAL A 22 28.73 -1.61 -30.23
N ILE A 23 29.08 -2.79 -30.77
CA ILE A 23 28.29 -4.02 -30.53
C ILE A 23 28.32 -4.39 -29.05
N THR A 24 29.49 -4.33 -28.41
CA THR A 24 29.63 -4.66 -26.99
C THR A 24 28.78 -3.72 -26.11
N LEU A 25 28.85 -2.41 -26.38
CA LEU A 25 28.06 -1.41 -25.66
C LEU A 25 26.55 -1.62 -25.87
N THR A 26 26.16 -1.90 -27.11
CA THR A 26 24.74 -2.16 -27.44
C THR A 26 24.21 -3.40 -26.72
N VAL A 27 24.97 -4.51 -26.75
CA VAL A 27 24.58 -5.74 -26.05
C VAL A 27 24.53 -5.52 -24.53
N ALA A 28 25.53 -4.83 -23.97
CA ALA A 28 25.54 -4.49 -22.54
C ALA A 28 24.31 -3.64 -22.16
N MET A 29 23.97 -2.65 -22.98
CA MET A 29 22.81 -1.78 -22.75
C MET A 29 21.48 -2.55 -22.84
N VAL A 30 21.35 -3.48 -23.79
CA VAL A 30 20.15 -4.34 -23.91
C VAL A 30 20.01 -5.23 -22.68
N ILE A 31 21.09 -5.90 -22.24
CA ILE A 31 21.07 -6.76 -21.05
C ILE A 31 20.69 -5.93 -19.80
N PHE A 32 21.30 -4.75 -19.65
CA PHE A 32 20.98 -3.84 -18.54
C PHE A 32 19.52 -3.42 -18.56
N THR A 33 19.00 -3.02 -19.73
CA THR A 33 17.59 -2.59 -19.86
C THR A 33 16.62 -3.71 -19.53
N ILE A 34 16.85 -4.92 -20.02
CA ILE A 34 16.00 -6.08 -19.72
C ILE A 34 16.05 -6.41 -18.22
N GLY A 35 17.24 -6.42 -17.62
CA GLY A 35 17.41 -6.66 -16.18
C GLY A 35 16.70 -5.59 -15.34
N PHE A 36 16.87 -4.33 -15.69
CA PHE A 36 16.23 -3.20 -15.01
C PHE A 36 14.70 -3.27 -15.13
N MET A 37 14.17 -3.50 -16.34
CA MET A 37 12.73 -3.65 -16.55
C MET A 37 12.14 -4.80 -15.73
N LYS A 38 12.76 -5.98 -15.77
CA LYS A 38 12.29 -7.14 -14.99
C LYS A 38 12.33 -6.85 -13.48
N GLY A 39 13.41 -6.26 -12.99
CA GLY A 39 13.53 -5.91 -11.58
C GLY A 39 12.46 -4.91 -11.13
N THR A 40 12.28 -3.83 -11.88
CA THR A 40 11.27 -2.80 -11.58
C THR A 40 9.86 -3.36 -11.64
N MET A 41 9.54 -4.13 -12.69
CA MET A 41 8.21 -4.72 -12.86
C MET A 41 7.86 -5.69 -11.73
N ASN A 42 8.80 -6.55 -11.36
CA ASN A 42 8.60 -7.51 -10.27
C ASN A 42 8.38 -6.79 -8.93
N SER A 43 9.12 -5.72 -8.65
CA SER A 43 8.91 -4.90 -7.45
C SER A 43 7.54 -4.25 -7.45
N LEU A 44 7.11 -3.66 -8.57
CA LEU A 44 5.78 -3.02 -8.67
C LEU A 44 4.64 -4.01 -8.47
N ILE A 45 4.75 -5.21 -9.05
CA ILE A 45 3.74 -6.27 -8.91
C ILE A 45 3.65 -6.72 -7.45
N LEU A 46 4.77 -7.01 -6.80
CA LEU A 46 4.81 -7.44 -5.40
C LEU A 46 4.28 -6.33 -4.47
N ASP A 47 4.67 -5.09 -4.69
CA ASP A 47 4.22 -3.96 -3.88
C ASP A 47 2.70 -3.73 -4.01
N THR A 48 2.17 -3.86 -5.22
CA THR A 48 0.72 -3.77 -5.47
C THR A 48 -0.02 -4.94 -4.84
N ALA A 49 0.50 -6.16 -5.00
CA ALA A 49 -0.10 -7.35 -4.42
C ALA A 49 -0.15 -7.27 -2.89
N VAL A 50 0.91 -6.83 -2.22
CA VAL A 50 0.93 -6.74 -0.76
C VAL A 50 -0.02 -5.64 -0.24
N ILE A 51 0.02 -4.44 -0.83
CA ILE A 51 -0.63 -3.26 -0.26
C ILE A 51 -2.08 -3.13 -0.73
N LEU A 52 -2.34 -3.24 -2.03
CA LEU A 52 -3.65 -2.90 -2.61
C LEU A 52 -4.59 -4.09 -2.70
N THR A 53 -4.13 -5.22 -3.19
CA THR A 53 -5.02 -6.33 -3.57
C THR A 53 -4.86 -7.60 -2.72
N GLY A 54 -3.72 -7.82 -2.07
CA GLY A 54 -3.33 -9.16 -1.66
C GLY A 54 -2.88 -9.99 -2.88
N HIS A 55 -2.42 -11.21 -2.67
CA HIS A 55 -2.17 -12.16 -3.75
C HIS A 55 -3.50 -12.69 -4.31
N GLU A 56 -4.47 -12.89 -3.42
CA GLU A 56 -5.84 -13.25 -3.72
C GLU A 56 -6.77 -12.29 -2.97
N LYS A 57 -7.89 -11.89 -3.59
CA LYS A 57 -8.89 -11.02 -2.98
C LYS A 57 -10.28 -11.60 -3.19
N ILE A 58 -10.97 -11.86 -2.09
CA ILE A 58 -12.36 -12.32 -2.11
C ILE A 58 -13.25 -11.12 -1.81
N VAL A 59 -14.19 -10.85 -2.69
CA VAL A 59 -15.15 -9.77 -2.59
C VAL A 59 -16.50 -10.23 -3.15
N THR A 60 -17.56 -9.51 -2.85
CA THR A 60 -18.85 -9.75 -3.53
C THR A 60 -18.74 -9.42 -5.02
N ARG A 61 -19.58 -10.03 -5.85
CA ARG A 61 -19.60 -9.73 -7.28
C ARG A 61 -19.93 -8.25 -7.53
N ALA A 62 -20.88 -7.70 -6.80
CA ALA A 62 -21.29 -6.31 -6.90
C ALA A 62 -20.13 -5.37 -6.54
N TYR A 63 -19.39 -5.64 -5.45
CA TYR A 63 -18.19 -4.89 -5.10
C TYR A 63 -17.13 -4.94 -6.21
N SER A 64 -16.94 -6.10 -6.84
CA SER A 64 -15.95 -6.26 -7.91
C SER A 64 -16.24 -5.38 -9.13
N GLU A 65 -17.52 -5.25 -9.47
CA GLU A 65 -17.98 -4.45 -10.62
C GLU A 65 -17.75 -2.94 -10.38
N GLU A 66 -17.83 -2.47 -9.14
CA GLU A 66 -17.70 -1.06 -8.75
C GLU A 66 -16.47 -0.76 -7.86
N SER A 67 -15.49 -1.63 -7.86
CA SER A 67 -14.35 -1.61 -6.93
C SER A 67 -13.56 -0.29 -6.88
N GLN A 68 -13.59 0.51 -7.96
CA GLN A 68 -12.94 1.82 -8.01
C GLN A 68 -13.62 2.87 -7.10
N LEU A 69 -14.90 2.69 -6.81
CA LEU A 69 -15.67 3.58 -5.94
C LEU A 69 -15.54 3.21 -4.46
N MET A 70 -14.89 2.08 -4.15
CA MET A 70 -14.78 1.52 -2.79
C MET A 70 -16.15 1.42 -2.10
N PRO A 71 -17.14 0.73 -2.71
CA PRO A 71 -18.52 0.71 -2.23
C PRO A 71 -18.64 -0.17 -0.98
N ASN A 72 -18.56 0.41 0.20
CA ASN A 72 -18.59 -0.33 1.46
C ASN A 72 -19.97 -0.95 1.77
N ASP A 73 -21.04 -0.45 1.18
CA ASP A 73 -22.39 -1.03 1.19
C ASP A 73 -22.46 -2.39 0.46
N LEU A 74 -21.51 -2.68 -0.41
CA LEU A 74 -21.39 -3.96 -1.14
C LEU A 74 -20.33 -4.88 -0.55
N ALA A 75 -19.80 -4.57 0.64
CA ALA A 75 -18.78 -5.37 1.30
C ALA A 75 -19.28 -6.77 1.69
N LEU A 76 -18.35 -7.67 1.95
CA LEU A 76 -18.64 -8.98 2.54
C LEU A 76 -19.04 -8.81 4.00
N MET A 77 -20.15 -9.41 4.38
CA MET A 77 -20.61 -9.52 5.76
C MET A 77 -20.17 -10.87 6.35
N ASP A 78 -20.19 -10.99 7.68
CA ASP A 78 -19.84 -12.23 8.40
C ASP A 78 -18.48 -12.84 8.02
N VAL A 79 -17.50 -11.97 7.83
CA VAL A 79 -16.19 -12.32 7.26
C VAL A 79 -15.45 -13.35 8.14
N ASN A 80 -15.68 -13.36 9.45
CA ASN A 80 -14.98 -14.27 10.36
C ASN A 80 -15.28 -15.74 10.03
N GLN A 81 -16.55 -16.08 9.81
CA GLN A 81 -16.95 -17.45 9.43
C GLN A 81 -16.37 -17.86 8.07
N LEU A 82 -16.32 -16.93 7.14
CA LEU A 82 -15.70 -17.15 5.84
C LEU A 82 -14.20 -17.42 5.98
N ILE A 83 -13.48 -16.64 6.79
CA ILE A 83 -12.05 -16.83 7.06
C ILE A 83 -11.78 -18.20 7.66
N GLU A 84 -12.53 -18.63 8.68
CA GLU A 84 -12.40 -19.97 9.28
C GLU A 84 -12.54 -21.09 8.24
N THR A 85 -13.48 -20.96 7.31
CA THR A 85 -13.68 -21.91 6.22
C THR A 85 -12.49 -21.92 5.25
N LEU A 86 -12.02 -20.73 4.88
CA LEU A 86 -10.89 -20.57 3.96
C LEU A 86 -9.57 -21.10 4.54
N GLU A 87 -9.34 -20.89 5.82
CA GLU A 87 -8.14 -21.41 6.51
C GLU A 87 -8.14 -22.95 6.57
N GLN A 88 -9.32 -23.57 6.66
CA GLN A 88 -9.45 -25.03 6.61
C GLN A 88 -9.24 -25.59 5.20
N GLU A 89 -9.79 -24.93 4.19
CA GLU A 89 -9.70 -25.37 2.79
C GLU A 89 -8.35 -25.04 2.15
N TYR A 90 -7.76 -23.93 2.54
CA TYR A 90 -6.52 -23.37 1.96
C TYR A 90 -5.51 -22.98 3.03
N PRO A 91 -4.93 -23.94 3.77
CA PRO A 91 -4.05 -23.69 4.90
C PRO A 91 -2.70 -23.04 4.53
N ASP A 92 -2.34 -23.06 3.25
CA ASP A 92 -1.11 -22.42 2.76
C ASP A 92 -1.26 -20.89 2.60
N PHE A 93 -2.49 -20.36 2.68
CA PHE A 93 -2.77 -18.94 2.57
C PHE A 93 -3.00 -18.31 3.93
N PHE A 94 -2.54 -17.09 4.09
CA PHE A 94 -2.89 -16.24 5.22
C PHE A 94 -4.06 -15.33 4.82
N TRP A 95 -5.21 -15.56 5.39
CA TRP A 95 -6.42 -14.78 5.14
C TRP A 95 -6.56 -13.65 6.17
N SER A 96 -6.91 -12.47 5.72
CA SER A 96 -7.09 -11.34 6.62
C SER A 96 -8.16 -10.38 6.10
N PRO A 97 -9.08 -9.95 6.96
CA PRO A 97 -10.08 -8.96 6.60
C PRO A 97 -9.42 -7.60 6.38
N ARG A 98 -9.99 -6.82 5.45
CA ARG A 98 -9.55 -5.47 5.17
C ARG A 98 -10.73 -4.60 4.76
N ILE A 99 -10.77 -3.39 5.27
CA ILE A 99 -11.71 -2.36 4.87
C ILE A 99 -10.92 -1.26 4.17
N THR A 100 -11.36 -0.84 3.00
CA THR A 100 -10.77 0.30 2.28
C THR A 100 -11.83 1.37 2.13
N PHE A 101 -11.53 2.58 2.55
CA PHE A 101 -12.46 3.69 2.49
C PHE A 101 -11.74 4.99 2.18
N ALA A 102 -12.47 5.95 1.65
CA ALA A 102 -11.94 7.24 1.25
C ALA A 102 -12.79 8.38 1.82
N GLY A 103 -12.16 9.52 2.02
CA GLY A 103 -12.82 10.70 2.55
C GLY A 103 -11.89 11.90 2.61
N LEU A 104 -12.19 12.79 3.51
CA LEU A 104 -11.35 13.92 3.87
C LEU A 104 -10.78 13.72 5.26
N LEU A 105 -9.54 14.10 5.45
CA LEU A 105 -8.89 14.18 6.75
C LEU A 105 -8.79 15.66 7.12
N ASP A 106 -9.44 16.01 8.20
CA ASP A 106 -9.44 17.34 8.80
C ASP A 106 -8.47 17.39 9.97
N VAL A 107 -7.69 18.46 10.03
CA VAL A 107 -6.76 18.72 11.12
C VAL A 107 -7.27 19.93 11.88
N PRO A 108 -7.86 19.74 13.07
CA PRO A 108 -8.37 20.84 13.87
C PRO A 108 -7.21 21.66 14.49
N ASP A 109 -7.48 22.94 14.73
CA ASP A 109 -6.65 23.78 15.56
C ASP A 109 -7.01 23.66 17.05
N GLU A 110 -6.40 24.46 17.91
CA GLU A 110 -6.68 24.49 19.37
C GLU A 110 -8.13 24.91 19.72
N ASN A 111 -8.82 25.60 18.80
CA ASN A 111 -10.21 26.05 18.96
C ASN A 111 -11.20 25.06 18.34
N GLY A 112 -10.73 24.00 17.67
CA GLY A 112 -11.56 23.05 16.94
C GLY A 112 -11.94 23.50 15.54
N GLU A 113 -11.35 24.59 15.03
CA GLU A 113 -11.53 25.04 13.65
C GLU A 113 -10.57 24.29 12.71
N THR A 114 -10.97 24.09 11.45
CA THR A 114 -10.13 23.44 10.45
C THR A 114 -8.87 24.26 10.17
N LYS A 115 -7.72 23.72 10.55
CA LYS A 115 -6.40 24.27 10.24
C LYS A 115 -5.91 23.82 8.86
N ALA A 116 -6.12 22.59 8.51
CA ALA A 116 -5.76 22.00 7.23
C ALA A 116 -6.69 20.83 6.91
N GLN A 117 -6.91 20.57 5.62
CA GLN A 117 -7.76 19.45 5.18
C GLN A 117 -7.20 18.86 3.89
N GLY A 118 -7.36 17.57 3.70
CA GLY A 118 -6.92 16.90 2.48
C GLY A 118 -7.59 15.56 2.26
N PRO A 119 -7.61 15.07 1.01
CA PRO A 119 -8.17 13.76 0.69
C PRO A 119 -7.34 12.64 1.32
N VAL A 120 -8.02 11.61 1.82
CA VAL A 120 -7.42 10.44 2.45
C VAL A 120 -8.01 9.16 1.86
N ILE A 121 -7.14 8.16 1.66
CA ILE A 121 -7.51 6.76 1.46
C ILE A 121 -7.06 6.00 2.69
N ALA A 122 -8.02 5.44 3.41
CA ALA A 122 -7.77 4.72 4.64
C ALA A 122 -7.90 3.21 4.42
N PHE A 123 -7.03 2.48 5.10
CA PHE A 123 -7.05 1.02 5.14
C PHE A 123 -7.21 0.57 6.58
N GLY A 124 -8.36 -0.05 6.87
CA GLY A 124 -8.59 -0.79 8.10
C GLY A 124 -7.94 -2.16 7.98
N ILE A 125 -6.89 -2.39 8.74
CA ILE A 125 -6.16 -3.65 8.82
C ILE A 125 -6.09 -4.12 10.28
N ASP A 126 -5.89 -5.39 10.49
CA ASP A 126 -5.85 -5.95 11.82
C ASP A 126 -4.49 -5.68 12.51
N PHE A 127 -4.44 -4.67 13.38
CA PHE A 127 -3.28 -4.35 14.21
C PHE A 127 -3.30 -5.04 15.57
N LEU A 128 -4.49 -5.32 16.09
CA LEU A 128 -4.68 -5.60 17.53
C LEU A 128 -4.92 -7.07 17.86
N SER A 129 -5.35 -7.88 16.89
CA SER A 129 -5.65 -9.29 17.15
C SER A 129 -4.39 -10.12 17.36
N HIS A 130 -4.48 -11.05 18.30
CA HIS A 130 -3.42 -12.04 18.52
C HIS A 130 -3.28 -12.94 17.28
N GLY A 131 -2.06 -13.00 16.73
CA GLY A 131 -1.77 -13.79 15.53
C GLY A 131 -1.90 -13.02 14.21
N SER A 132 -2.29 -11.76 14.23
CA SER A 132 -2.25 -10.93 13.04
C SER A 132 -0.82 -10.80 12.51
N ARG A 133 -0.65 -11.06 11.21
CA ARG A 133 0.63 -10.91 10.50
C ARG A 133 0.67 -9.66 9.62
N GLN A 134 -0.33 -8.80 9.71
CA GLN A 134 -0.45 -7.62 8.83
C GLN A 134 0.73 -6.65 9.02
N VAL A 135 1.15 -6.44 10.26
CA VAL A 135 2.31 -5.58 10.59
C VAL A 135 3.59 -6.12 9.95
N GLU A 136 3.79 -7.44 9.99
CA GLU A 136 4.95 -8.11 9.39
C GLU A 136 4.89 -8.08 7.86
N ILE A 137 3.75 -8.47 7.28
CA ILE A 137 3.55 -8.54 5.81
C ILE A 137 3.72 -7.18 5.15
N TRP A 138 3.26 -6.12 5.80
CA TRP A 138 3.40 -4.74 5.32
C TRP A 138 4.74 -4.11 5.70
N GLU A 139 5.58 -4.81 6.45
CA GLU A 139 6.86 -4.31 6.98
C GLU A 139 6.70 -2.97 7.73
N LEU A 140 5.61 -2.80 8.48
CA LEU A 140 5.25 -1.53 9.09
C LEU A 140 6.25 -1.04 10.12
N GLU A 141 6.87 -1.95 10.89
CA GLU A 141 7.93 -1.57 11.83
C GLU A 141 9.12 -0.91 11.14
N ARG A 142 9.52 -1.43 9.98
CA ARG A 142 10.60 -0.87 9.16
C ARG A 142 10.20 0.40 8.42
N SER A 143 8.92 0.55 8.17
CA SER A 143 8.35 1.68 7.43
C SER A 143 8.04 2.87 8.35
N LEU A 144 8.05 2.66 9.67
CA LEU A 144 7.78 3.70 10.64
C LEU A 144 8.89 4.77 10.61
N VAL A 145 8.47 6.03 10.52
CA VAL A 145 9.39 7.20 10.50
C VAL A 145 9.41 7.89 11.86
N ASN A 146 8.24 8.15 12.44
CA ASN A 146 8.08 8.75 13.75
C ASN A 146 6.93 8.09 14.51
N GLY A 147 6.97 8.12 15.84
CA GLY A 147 5.90 7.62 16.70
C GLY A 147 5.96 6.11 16.90
N LYS A 148 4.79 5.49 17.01
CA LYS A 148 4.61 4.07 17.34
C LYS A 148 3.48 3.47 16.48
N LEU A 149 3.47 2.15 16.36
CA LEU A 149 2.34 1.41 15.78
C LEU A 149 1.07 1.61 16.62
N PRO A 150 -0.12 1.53 16.00
CA PRO A 150 -1.40 1.58 16.68
C PRO A 150 -1.48 0.54 17.80
N LYS A 151 -2.01 0.95 18.96
CA LYS A 151 -2.26 0.10 20.12
C LYS A 151 -3.71 0.13 20.56
N ASN A 152 -4.46 1.10 20.08
CA ASN A 152 -5.88 1.26 20.35
C ASN A 152 -6.62 1.38 19.01
N ARG A 153 -7.90 1.07 19.02
CA ARG A 153 -8.76 1.15 17.83
C ARG A 153 -8.84 2.54 17.20
N ASP A 154 -8.65 3.58 18.01
CA ASP A 154 -8.72 4.98 17.59
C ASP A 154 -7.36 5.53 17.15
N ASP A 155 -6.30 4.71 17.18
CA ASP A 155 -4.98 5.10 16.72
C ASP A 155 -4.88 4.99 15.19
N ALA A 156 -4.17 5.94 14.59
CA ALA A 156 -3.91 5.96 13.15
C ALA A 156 -2.43 6.14 12.84
N LEU A 157 -1.95 5.46 11.82
CA LEU A 157 -0.69 5.77 11.13
C LEU A 157 -0.99 6.59 9.89
N ILE A 158 -0.30 7.69 9.71
CA ILE A 158 -0.45 8.57 8.55
C ILE A 158 0.82 8.55 7.72
N SER A 159 0.71 8.56 6.40
CA SER A 159 1.90 8.64 5.55
C SER A 159 2.69 9.91 5.85
N SER A 160 4.03 9.81 5.86
CA SER A 160 4.90 10.95 6.13
C SER A 160 4.70 12.08 5.13
N LYS A 161 4.33 11.76 3.88
CA LYS A 161 4.03 12.75 2.84
C LYS A 161 2.78 13.56 3.19
N MET A 162 1.72 12.86 3.60
CA MET A 162 0.47 13.51 4.03
C MET A 162 0.67 14.31 5.31
N ALA A 163 1.37 13.73 6.30
CA ALA A 163 1.69 14.42 7.55
C ALA A 163 2.44 15.74 7.29
N ASN A 164 3.43 15.73 6.41
CA ASN A 164 4.16 16.95 6.03
C ASN A 164 3.28 17.95 5.27
N GLN A 165 2.42 17.48 4.36
CA GLN A 165 1.55 18.33 3.56
C GLN A 165 0.50 19.05 4.43
N LEU A 166 -0.09 18.36 5.39
CA LEU A 166 -1.11 18.89 6.29
C LEU A 166 -0.54 19.40 7.61
N ASN A 167 0.79 19.34 7.78
CA ASN A 167 1.50 19.73 9.00
C ASN A 167 0.97 19.03 10.27
N ILE A 168 0.74 17.70 10.14
CA ILE A 168 0.27 16.84 11.23
C ILE A 168 1.46 16.31 12.00
N LYS A 169 1.38 16.36 13.33
CA LYS A 169 2.38 15.80 14.25
C LYS A 169 1.86 14.53 14.92
N THR A 170 2.78 13.66 15.29
CA THR A 170 2.46 12.51 16.13
C THR A 170 1.90 12.96 17.47
N GLY A 171 0.80 12.38 17.90
CA GLY A 171 0.06 12.73 19.12
C GLY A 171 -1.09 13.71 18.90
N GLU A 172 -1.21 14.32 17.71
CA GLU A 172 -2.38 15.15 17.37
C GLU A 172 -3.59 14.28 17.02
N SER A 173 -4.78 14.82 17.24
CA SER A 173 -6.04 14.23 16.79
C SER A 173 -6.39 14.76 15.40
N VAL A 174 -6.95 13.90 14.57
CA VAL A 174 -7.42 14.22 13.22
C VAL A 174 -8.83 13.69 13.06
N THR A 175 -9.66 14.38 12.27
CA THR A 175 -11.06 13.98 12.04
C THR A 175 -11.18 13.42 10.63
N PHE A 176 -11.56 12.16 10.51
CA PHE A 176 -12.03 11.59 9.26
C PHE A 176 -13.45 12.09 8.99
N ILE A 177 -13.69 12.53 7.77
CA ILE A 177 -14.98 12.98 7.27
C ILE A 177 -15.30 12.18 6.01
N GLY A 178 -16.39 11.45 6.04
CA GLY A 178 -16.74 10.56 4.93
C GLY A 178 -18.18 10.09 4.97
N SER A 179 -18.40 8.89 4.43
CA SER A 179 -19.70 8.22 4.44
C SER A 179 -19.60 6.90 5.19
N THR A 180 -20.66 6.55 5.91
CA THR A 180 -20.87 5.20 6.48
C THR A 180 -21.06 4.16 5.38
N MET A 181 -21.15 2.88 5.75
CA MET A 181 -21.50 1.83 4.79
C MET A 181 -22.86 2.07 4.11
N ASP A 182 -23.80 2.72 4.78
CA ASP A 182 -25.13 3.06 4.25
C ASP A 182 -25.18 4.42 3.54
N ASN A 183 -24.03 4.96 3.15
CA ASN A 183 -23.88 6.26 2.50
C ASN A 183 -24.38 7.46 3.31
N ALA A 184 -24.54 7.32 4.63
CA ALA A 184 -24.83 8.45 5.52
C ALA A 184 -23.53 9.22 5.82
N PHE A 185 -23.64 10.52 6.07
CA PHE A 185 -22.51 11.34 6.49
C PHE A 185 -21.98 10.89 7.85
N THR A 186 -20.66 10.78 7.97
CA THR A 186 -19.99 10.41 9.23
C THR A 186 -18.75 11.25 9.48
N THR A 187 -18.45 11.42 10.75
CA THR A 187 -17.16 11.95 11.21
C THR A 187 -16.62 11.06 12.32
N TYR A 188 -15.30 10.78 12.27
CA TYR A 188 -14.68 9.99 13.31
C TYR A 188 -13.27 10.53 13.63
N ASN A 189 -12.96 10.59 14.93
CA ASN A 189 -11.67 11.13 15.38
C ASN A 189 -10.65 9.99 15.58
N PHE A 190 -9.50 10.16 14.96
CA PHE A 190 -8.34 9.29 15.17
C PHE A 190 -7.18 10.04 15.82
N ASN A 191 -6.40 9.33 16.65
CA ASN A 191 -5.18 9.84 17.23
C ASN A 191 -3.97 9.41 16.38
N VAL A 192 -3.17 10.34 15.95
CA VAL A 192 -1.99 10.04 15.15
C VAL A 192 -0.91 9.40 16.01
N SER A 193 -0.85 8.07 16.03
CA SER A 193 0.15 7.30 16.79
C SER A 193 1.54 7.35 16.17
N GLY A 194 1.62 7.55 14.86
CA GLY A 194 2.88 7.65 14.16
C GLY A 194 2.73 7.98 12.68
N THR A 195 3.89 8.17 12.05
CA THR A 195 3.98 8.39 10.60
C THR A 195 4.83 7.31 9.96
N PHE A 196 4.49 6.92 8.74
CA PHE A 196 5.16 5.86 8.01
C PHE A 196 5.54 6.26 6.58
N ASN A 197 6.47 5.51 6.00
CA ASN A 197 6.85 5.61 4.60
C ASN A 197 7.10 4.21 4.07
N LEU A 198 6.17 3.69 3.28
CA LEU A 198 6.28 2.34 2.72
C LEU A 198 7.41 2.20 1.70
N ARG A 199 8.03 3.31 1.25
CA ARG A 199 9.07 3.34 0.20
C ARG A 199 8.64 2.67 -1.12
N LYS A 200 7.36 2.43 -1.29
CA LYS A 200 6.77 1.65 -2.36
C LYS A 200 5.94 2.57 -3.28
N GLY A 201 6.63 3.32 -4.11
CA GLY A 201 6.02 4.15 -5.13
C GLY A 201 5.37 5.46 -4.63
N GLN A 202 4.34 5.92 -5.36
CA GLN A 202 3.60 7.14 -5.01
C GLN A 202 2.28 6.86 -4.26
N THR A 203 1.96 5.59 -4.05
CA THR A 203 0.67 5.12 -3.50
C THR A 203 0.42 5.61 -2.07
N ASP A 204 1.48 5.91 -1.33
CA ASP A 204 1.40 6.32 0.07
C ASP A 204 1.14 7.82 0.30
N LYS A 205 0.93 8.64 -0.74
CA LYS A 205 0.81 10.10 -0.58
C LYS A 205 -0.38 10.54 0.28
N GLN A 206 -1.47 9.80 0.24
CA GLN A 206 -2.74 10.11 0.89
C GLN A 206 -3.23 8.95 1.74
N MET A 207 -2.29 8.11 2.23
CA MET A 207 -2.63 6.88 2.91
C MET A 207 -2.68 7.06 4.42
N MET A 208 -3.73 6.49 5.02
CA MET A 208 -3.90 6.31 6.45
C MET A 208 -4.15 4.84 6.75
N LEU A 209 -3.53 4.33 7.80
CA LEU A 209 -3.75 2.96 8.29
C LEU A 209 -4.37 3.06 9.67
N VAL A 210 -5.46 2.35 9.88
CA VAL A 210 -6.17 2.28 11.16
C VAL A 210 -6.45 0.83 11.51
N ASP A 211 -6.75 0.57 12.78
CA ASP A 211 -7.22 -0.76 13.16
C ASP A 211 -8.59 -1.06 12.53
N LEU A 212 -8.81 -2.33 12.22
CA LEU A 212 -10.06 -2.80 11.61
C LEU A 212 -11.29 -2.43 12.44
N SER A 213 -11.17 -2.51 13.77
CA SER A 213 -12.26 -2.12 14.69
C SER A 213 -12.57 -0.62 14.66
N GLY A 214 -11.54 0.22 14.53
CA GLY A 214 -11.69 1.66 14.35
C GLY A 214 -12.31 2.01 12.98
N ALA A 215 -11.92 1.32 11.92
CA ALA A 215 -12.52 1.48 10.60
C ALA A 215 -14.02 1.13 10.61
N ARG A 216 -14.41 0.03 11.26
CA ARG A 216 -15.82 -0.37 11.41
C ARG A 216 -16.65 0.70 12.13
N LEU A 217 -16.12 1.24 13.22
CA LEU A 217 -16.81 2.32 13.95
C LEU A 217 -16.94 3.60 13.11
N ALA A 218 -15.88 3.97 12.39
CA ALA A 218 -15.91 5.16 11.54
C ALA A 218 -16.93 5.05 10.40
N LEU A 219 -17.22 3.83 9.93
CA LEU A 219 -18.13 3.54 8.83
C LEU A 219 -19.51 3.02 9.27
N ASP A 220 -19.75 2.93 10.59
CA ASP A 220 -20.97 2.34 11.16
C ASP A 220 -21.26 0.93 10.64
N MET A 221 -20.19 0.12 10.56
CA MET A 221 -20.26 -1.27 10.13
C MET A 221 -20.46 -2.18 11.34
N GLU A 222 -21.53 -2.95 11.33
CA GLU A 222 -21.70 -4.04 12.28
C GLU A 222 -20.62 -5.14 12.05
N ASN A 223 -20.43 -5.98 13.06
CA ASN A 223 -19.40 -7.04 13.03
C ASN A 223 -19.71 -8.13 11.99
#